data_fdccc911e4c51d69974a3fda52034584
#
_entry.id   fdccc911e4c51d69974a3fda52034584
#
_cell.length_a   1.000
_cell.length_b   1.000
_cell.length_c   1.000
_cell.angle_alpha   90.00
_cell.angle_beta   90.00
_cell.angle_gamma   90.00
#
_symmetry.space_group_name_H-M   'P 1'
#
loop_
_entity.id
_entity.type
_entity.pdbx_description
1 polymer ?
#
loop_
_entity_poly.entity_id
_entity_poly.type
_entity_poly.pdbx_seq_one_letter_code
_entity_poly.pdbx_strand_id
1 'polypeptide(L)'
;MQKTKGSAVKLPPLVRRMMVGIALSALGNGLVLPFAFVYLHSIRDISIAMAGLVFSFGALIALAVAPMMGTLIDKWGPRPILLCSLVVSAIGYSSLSLIRDASQAFLVITICAIGQSGMWPAQSAMSTELTPEHLRERIYGVQFALLNLGLGLGGMISSLIITLDDPSTFEKLYIGDGLSYLVYFAVVVTIKGVGTRSKEEREHNSKLEGSWADVLRDRVFVKFWFVSLCAVFLSYSQIEVGFTSFATTVADIQPSKLAWAYAVNTAVIASFQLAVIKRLEKMPRAWGMAIAASFWAVAWIVLSVAGFAKGLAIPAIILCQLIFAFGEMVWSPVMPAIANQLAPDHLRGRYNSATSNVWQIGMVMGPVSAGAFLGAGLWIIWISFLVLGLVLVVIASLRLKLPARKIHETMD
;
A
#
# COMPACT_ATOMS: atom_id res chain seq x y z
N MET A 1 -31.45 21.67 -23.43
CA MET A 1 -30.52 21.20 -22.41
C MET A 1 -30.79 19.73 -22.09
N GLN A 2 -30.23 18.83 -22.89
CA GLN A 2 -30.27 17.39 -22.59
C GLN A 2 -29.24 17.08 -21.50
N LYS A 3 -29.70 16.68 -20.33
CA LYS A 3 -28.86 16.06 -19.30
C LYS A 3 -28.34 14.74 -19.86
N THR A 4 -27.11 14.71 -20.36
CA THR A 4 -26.39 13.48 -20.60
C THR A 4 -26.26 12.75 -19.25
N LYS A 5 -27.09 11.72 -19.08
CA LYS A 5 -26.93 10.73 -18.01
C LYS A 5 -25.47 10.25 -18.09
N GLY A 6 -24.66 10.53 -17.05
CA GLY A 6 -23.29 10.08 -16.98
C GLY A 6 -23.23 8.56 -17.14
N SER A 7 -22.91 8.11 -18.34
CA SER A 7 -22.63 6.70 -18.60
C SER A 7 -21.44 6.34 -17.72
N ALA A 8 -21.65 5.42 -16.79
CA ALA A 8 -20.57 4.87 -16.01
C ALA A 8 -19.56 4.30 -17.00
N VAL A 9 -18.38 4.91 -17.12
CA VAL A 9 -17.31 4.45 -18.01
C VAL A 9 -17.02 3.00 -17.63
N LYS A 10 -17.39 2.07 -18.51
CA LYS A 10 -17.21 0.64 -18.27
C LYS A 10 -15.71 0.34 -18.30
N LEU A 11 -15.20 -0.23 -17.24
CA LEU A 11 -13.82 -0.68 -17.18
C LEU A 11 -13.56 -1.73 -18.29
N PRO A 12 -12.39 -1.70 -18.95
CA PRO A 12 -12.02 -2.71 -19.93
C PRO A 12 -12.15 -4.13 -19.35
N PRO A 13 -12.56 -5.14 -20.14
CA PRO A 13 -12.81 -6.49 -19.62
C PRO A 13 -11.60 -7.11 -18.92
N LEU A 14 -10.39 -6.90 -19.43
CA LEU A 14 -9.16 -7.42 -18.83
C LEU A 14 -8.85 -6.75 -17.49
N VAL A 15 -9.11 -5.45 -17.38
CA VAL A 15 -8.99 -4.71 -16.11
C VAL A 15 -9.97 -5.27 -15.08
N ARG A 16 -11.23 -5.52 -15.46
CA ARG A 16 -12.21 -6.11 -14.53
C ARG A 16 -11.77 -7.48 -14.01
N ARG A 17 -11.21 -8.34 -14.88
CA ARG A 17 -10.66 -9.63 -14.44
C ARG A 17 -9.54 -9.43 -13.41
N MET A 18 -8.61 -8.52 -13.68
CA MET A 18 -7.53 -8.22 -12.75
C MET A 18 -8.06 -7.71 -11.40
N MET A 19 -9.10 -6.85 -11.39
CA MET A 19 -9.74 -6.37 -10.15
C MET A 19 -10.33 -7.51 -9.32
N VAL A 20 -10.91 -8.53 -9.95
CA VAL A 20 -11.41 -9.71 -9.24
C VAL A 20 -10.27 -10.45 -8.53
N GLY A 21 -9.14 -10.68 -9.22
CA GLY A 21 -7.96 -11.29 -8.60
C GLY A 21 -7.42 -10.49 -7.42
N ILE A 22 -7.32 -9.17 -7.58
CA ILE A 22 -6.87 -8.26 -6.52
C ILE A 22 -7.82 -8.30 -5.32
N ALA A 23 -9.14 -8.27 -5.54
CA ALA A 23 -10.12 -8.32 -4.46
C ALA A 23 -10.05 -9.61 -3.65
N LEU A 24 -9.90 -10.75 -4.32
CA LEU A 24 -9.79 -12.07 -3.68
C LEU A 24 -8.47 -12.19 -2.89
N SER A 25 -7.36 -11.73 -3.45
CA SER A 25 -6.07 -11.69 -2.75
C SER A 25 -6.11 -10.73 -1.55
N ALA A 26 -6.78 -9.58 -1.68
CA ALA A 26 -6.96 -8.65 -0.57
C ALA A 26 -7.78 -9.25 0.58
N LEU A 27 -8.82 -10.02 0.25
CA LEU A 27 -9.61 -10.77 1.25
C LEU A 27 -8.72 -11.79 1.98
N GLY A 28 -7.90 -12.56 1.24
CA GLY A 28 -6.94 -13.50 1.82
C GLY A 28 -5.94 -12.80 2.76
N ASN A 29 -5.33 -11.72 2.32
CA ASN A 29 -4.45 -10.90 3.16
C ASN A 29 -5.13 -10.44 4.45
N GLY A 30 -6.39 -10.07 4.39
CA GLY A 30 -7.19 -9.70 5.55
C GLY A 30 -7.37 -10.85 6.54
N LEU A 31 -7.39 -12.11 6.07
CA LEU A 31 -7.44 -13.28 6.95
C LEU A 31 -6.18 -13.44 7.80
N VAL A 32 -5.03 -13.00 7.32
CA VAL A 32 -3.70 -13.27 7.90
C VAL A 32 -3.12 -12.08 8.66
N LEU A 33 -3.06 -10.91 8.01
CA LEU A 33 -2.27 -9.76 8.49
C LEU A 33 -2.57 -9.34 9.93
N PRO A 34 -3.83 -9.23 10.38
CA PRO A 34 -4.12 -8.77 11.74
C PRO A 34 -3.63 -9.73 12.82
N PHE A 35 -3.45 -11.01 12.48
CA PHE A 35 -3.18 -12.08 13.43
C PHE A 35 -1.80 -12.73 13.30
N ALA A 36 -1.00 -12.32 12.32
CA ALA A 36 0.32 -12.91 12.09
C ALA A 36 1.25 -12.76 13.29
N PHE A 37 1.24 -11.60 13.96
CA PHE A 37 2.02 -11.36 15.16
C PHE A 37 1.51 -12.21 16.36
N VAL A 38 0.20 -12.28 16.54
CA VAL A 38 -0.46 -13.09 17.58
C VAL A 38 -0.11 -14.55 17.40
N TYR A 39 -0.11 -15.05 16.17
CA TYR A 39 0.27 -16.43 15.86
C TYR A 39 1.70 -16.73 16.28
N LEU A 40 2.67 -15.89 15.88
CA LEU A 40 4.07 -16.12 16.26
C LEU A 40 4.27 -16.06 17.77
N HIS A 41 3.67 -15.08 18.44
CA HIS A 41 3.89 -14.87 19.86
C HIS A 41 3.05 -15.82 20.74
N SER A 42 1.72 -15.80 20.55
CA SER A 42 0.80 -16.47 21.50
C SER A 42 0.57 -17.96 21.17
N ILE A 43 0.78 -18.38 19.90
CA ILE A 43 0.56 -19.77 19.49
C ILE A 43 1.88 -20.55 19.36
N ARG A 44 2.96 -19.85 18.93
CA ARG A 44 4.27 -20.49 18.70
C ARG A 44 5.33 -20.17 19.75
N ASP A 45 4.94 -19.49 20.83
CA ASP A 45 5.80 -19.11 21.98
C ASP A 45 7.08 -18.35 21.58
N ILE A 46 7.05 -17.69 20.40
CA ILE A 46 8.17 -16.86 19.93
C ILE A 46 8.11 -15.54 20.72
N SER A 47 9.20 -15.14 21.33
CA SER A 47 9.25 -13.90 22.11
C SER A 47 8.84 -12.68 21.28
N ILE A 48 8.23 -11.67 21.88
CA ILE A 48 7.79 -10.42 21.24
C ILE A 48 8.95 -9.80 20.45
N ALA A 49 10.13 -9.73 21.05
CA ALA A 49 11.33 -9.19 20.40
C ALA A 49 11.72 -9.99 19.16
N MET A 50 11.69 -11.32 19.23
CA MET A 50 12.03 -12.20 18.12
C MET A 50 10.98 -12.12 17.00
N ALA A 51 9.69 -12.08 17.32
CA ALA A 51 8.62 -11.86 16.34
C ALA A 51 8.79 -10.51 15.61
N GLY A 52 9.11 -9.45 16.35
CA GLY A 52 9.46 -8.17 15.77
C GLY A 52 10.66 -8.21 14.82
N LEU A 53 11.72 -8.95 15.21
CA LEU A 53 12.89 -9.16 14.35
C LEU A 53 12.55 -9.92 13.06
N VAL A 54 11.68 -10.93 13.13
CA VAL A 54 11.22 -11.70 11.97
C VAL A 54 10.53 -10.77 10.95
N PHE A 55 9.60 -9.93 11.38
CA PHE A 55 8.93 -8.97 10.46
C PHE A 55 9.90 -7.92 9.93
N SER A 56 10.78 -7.37 10.77
CA SER A 56 11.80 -6.40 10.35
C SER A 56 12.76 -7.00 9.32
N PHE A 57 13.15 -8.27 9.50
CA PHE A 57 13.97 -9.00 8.55
C PHE A 57 13.26 -9.18 7.21
N GLY A 58 11.97 -9.53 7.22
CA GLY A 58 11.15 -9.57 6.01
C GLY A 58 11.13 -8.24 5.24
N ALA A 59 11.00 -7.12 5.95
CA ALA A 59 11.05 -5.80 5.33
C ALA A 59 12.42 -5.49 4.69
N LEU A 60 13.53 -5.90 5.34
CA LEU A 60 14.88 -5.77 4.78
C LEU A 60 15.07 -6.62 3.52
N ILE A 61 14.58 -7.87 3.53
CA ILE A 61 14.60 -8.74 2.35
C ILE A 61 13.79 -8.11 1.21
N ALA A 62 12.59 -7.61 1.50
CA ALA A 62 11.75 -6.94 0.50
C ALA A 62 12.46 -5.74 -0.12
N LEU A 63 13.11 -4.91 0.69
CA LEU A 63 13.88 -3.74 0.25
C LEU A 63 15.06 -4.15 -0.65
N ALA A 64 15.78 -5.21 -0.29
CA ALA A 64 16.95 -5.70 -1.03
C ALA A 64 16.54 -6.35 -2.37
N VAL A 65 15.42 -7.08 -2.41
CA VAL A 65 14.97 -7.84 -3.59
C VAL A 65 14.22 -6.96 -4.59
N ALA A 66 13.55 -5.89 -4.14
CA ALA A 66 12.73 -5.03 -5.00
C ALA A 66 13.48 -4.48 -6.24
N PRO A 67 14.74 -3.99 -6.17
CA PRO A 67 15.46 -3.53 -7.36
C PRO A 67 15.66 -4.62 -8.42
N MET A 68 15.90 -5.85 -8.00
CA MET A 68 16.03 -7.01 -8.89
C MET A 68 14.69 -7.30 -9.59
N MET A 69 13.58 -7.29 -8.84
CA MET A 69 12.25 -7.49 -9.40
C MET A 69 11.89 -6.41 -10.42
N GLY A 70 12.21 -5.14 -10.14
CA GLY A 70 12.04 -4.04 -11.10
C GLY A 70 12.78 -4.30 -12.41
N THR A 71 14.02 -4.76 -12.35
CA THR A 71 14.82 -5.11 -13.54
C THR A 71 14.23 -6.28 -14.30
N LEU A 72 13.74 -7.31 -13.60
CA LEU A 72 13.09 -8.48 -14.22
C LEU A 72 11.78 -8.10 -14.90
N ILE A 73 10.98 -7.20 -14.32
CA ILE A 73 9.75 -6.66 -14.91
C ILE A 73 10.06 -5.94 -16.23
N ASP A 74 11.10 -5.11 -16.25
CA ASP A 74 11.50 -4.40 -17.49
C ASP A 74 11.95 -5.38 -18.57
N LYS A 75 12.70 -6.42 -18.19
CA LYS A 75 13.27 -7.40 -19.12
C LYS A 75 12.22 -8.37 -19.68
N TRP A 76 11.36 -8.91 -18.83
CA TRP A 76 10.43 -9.99 -19.22
C TRP A 76 8.97 -9.54 -19.33
N GLY A 77 8.67 -8.34 -18.83
CA GLY A 77 7.33 -7.81 -18.71
C GLY A 77 6.71 -8.09 -17.35
N PRO A 78 5.66 -7.33 -16.96
CA PRO A 78 5.05 -7.46 -15.66
C PRO A 78 4.28 -8.77 -15.45
N ARG A 79 3.69 -9.34 -16.49
CA ARG A 79 2.86 -10.54 -16.38
C ARG A 79 3.61 -11.78 -15.89
N PRO A 80 4.75 -12.21 -16.47
CA PRO A 80 5.48 -13.38 -15.96
C PRO A 80 6.00 -13.18 -14.54
N ILE A 81 6.46 -11.98 -14.21
CA ILE A 81 6.92 -11.67 -12.85
C ILE A 81 5.75 -11.70 -11.85
N LEU A 82 4.59 -11.16 -12.20
CA LEU A 82 3.39 -11.25 -11.37
C LEU A 82 2.98 -12.70 -11.13
N LEU A 83 2.97 -13.54 -12.17
CA LEU A 83 2.65 -14.96 -12.04
C LEU A 83 3.63 -15.70 -11.12
N CYS A 84 4.94 -15.52 -11.30
CA CYS A 84 5.95 -16.10 -10.40
C CYS A 84 5.78 -15.60 -8.96
N SER A 85 5.57 -14.32 -8.78
CA SER A 85 5.38 -13.70 -7.45
C SER A 85 4.14 -14.23 -6.74
N LEU A 86 3.04 -14.44 -7.46
CA LEU A 86 1.81 -15.00 -6.91
C LEU A 86 2.01 -16.45 -6.43
N VAL A 87 2.78 -17.27 -7.18
CA VAL A 87 3.12 -18.64 -6.76
C VAL A 87 4.02 -18.62 -5.52
N VAL A 88 5.05 -17.77 -5.51
CA VAL A 88 5.96 -17.62 -4.36
C VAL A 88 5.19 -17.13 -3.13
N SER A 89 4.29 -16.15 -3.28
CA SER A 89 3.40 -15.69 -2.20
C SER A 89 2.47 -16.79 -1.72
N ALA A 90 1.85 -17.56 -2.61
CA ALA A 90 1.00 -18.68 -2.23
C ALA A 90 1.76 -19.71 -1.37
N ILE A 91 2.97 -20.06 -1.77
CA ILE A 91 3.85 -20.96 -0.99
C ILE A 91 4.19 -20.32 0.36
N GLY A 92 4.67 -19.07 0.37
CA GLY A 92 5.06 -18.37 1.59
C GLY A 92 3.93 -18.26 2.60
N TYR A 93 2.78 -17.74 2.20
CA TYR A 93 1.65 -17.54 3.10
C TYR A 93 1.01 -18.86 3.56
N SER A 94 0.92 -19.89 2.70
CA SER A 94 0.52 -21.22 3.15
C SER A 94 1.51 -21.84 4.15
N SER A 95 2.82 -21.58 3.96
CA SER A 95 3.88 -22.10 4.84
C SER A 95 3.89 -21.45 6.22
N LEU A 96 3.19 -20.31 6.44
CA LEU A 96 2.98 -19.77 7.79
C LEU A 96 2.35 -20.81 8.72
N SER A 97 1.48 -21.70 8.20
CA SER A 97 0.87 -22.80 8.94
C SER A 97 1.88 -23.81 9.48
N LEU A 98 3.05 -23.91 8.86
CA LEU A 98 4.10 -24.88 9.20
C LEU A 98 5.11 -24.37 10.24
N ILE A 99 5.05 -23.09 10.60
CA ILE A 99 6.00 -22.49 11.57
C ILE A 99 5.79 -23.14 12.94
N ARG A 100 6.91 -23.59 13.53
CA ARG A 100 6.99 -24.14 14.89
C ARG A 100 8.03 -23.41 15.76
N ASP A 101 9.03 -22.81 15.13
CA ASP A 101 10.12 -22.09 15.79
C ASP A 101 10.53 -20.82 15.03
N ALA A 102 11.41 -20.02 15.64
CA ALA A 102 11.86 -18.75 15.07
C ALA A 102 12.65 -18.94 13.75
N SER A 103 13.42 -20.01 13.61
CA SER A 103 14.22 -20.25 12.40
C SER A 103 13.32 -20.47 11.19
N GLN A 104 12.27 -21.27 11.36
CA GLN A 104 11.24 -21.48 10.35
C GLN A 104 10.48 -20.17 10.04
N ALA A 105 10.22 -19.34 11.07
CA ALA A 105 9.58 -18.05 10.87
C ALA A 105 10.42 -17.13 9.97
N PHE A 106 11.74 -17.05 10.17
CA PHE A 106 12.64 -16.28 9.29
C PHE A 106 12.62 -16.81 7.85
N LEU A 107 12.66 -18.13 7.66
CA LEU A 107 12.61 -18.73 6.33
C LEU A 107 11.29 -18.41 5.62
N VAL A 108 10.16 -18.63 6.28
CA VAL A 108 8.83 -18.42 5.70
C VAL A 108 8.59 -16.94 5.39
N ILE A 109 8.94 -16.04 6.30
CA ILE A 109 8.83 -14.59 6.06
C ILE A 109 9.73 -14.14 4.89
N THR A 110 10.90 -14.76 4.72
CA THR A 110 11.75 -14.51 3.54
C THR A 110 11.04 -14.86 2.24
N ILE A 111 10.37 -16.00 2.18
CA ILE A 111 9.59 -16.42 1.00
C ILE A 111 8.44 -15.44 0.74
N CYS A 112 7.69 -15.06 1.77
CA CYS A 112 6.63 -14.06 1.66
C CYS A 112 7.17 -12.73 1.13
N ALA A 113 8.28 -12.24 1.68
CA ALA A 113 8.90 -10.98 1.30
C ALA A 113 9.36 -10.96 -0.16
N ILE A 114 9.97 -12.07 -0.64
CA ILE A 114 10.36 -12.21 -2.06
C ILE A 114 9.12 -12.16 -2.96
N GLY A 115 8.06 -12.89 -2.63
CA GLY A 115 6.81 -12.87 -3.38
C GLY A 115 6.22 -11.46 -3.48
N GLN A 116 6.09 -10.78 -2.34
CA GLN A 116 5.52 -9.42 -2.27
C GLN A 116 6.38 -8.38 -3.00
N SER A 117 7.71 -8.52 -2.97
CA SER A 117 8.63 -7.59 -3.64
C SER A 117 8.44 -7.54 -5.16
N GLY A 118 8.03 -8.65 -5.76
CA GLY A 118 7.73 -8.70 -7.20
C GLY A 118 6.25 -8.41 -7.51
N MET A 119 5.34 -8.83 -6.63
CA MET A 119 3.90 -8.73 -6.86
C MET A 119 3.42 -7.28 -7.02
N TRP A 120 3.73 -6.41 -6.06
CA TRP A 120 3.24 -5.03 -6.07
C TRP A 120 3.71 -4.21 -7.28
N PRO A 121 5.02 -4.16 -7.61
CA PRO A 121 5.48 -3.42 -8.78
C PRO A 121 4.99 -4.04 -10.10
N ALA A 122 4.93 -5.39 -10.20
CA ALA A 122 4.41 -6.06 -11.38
C ALA A 122 2.91 -5.82 -11.58
N GLN A 123 2.12 -5.85 -10.49
CA GLN A 123 0.69 -5.51 -10.51
C GLN A 123 0.46 -4.07 -10.96
N SER A 124 1.26 -3.11 -10.45
CA SER A 124 1.17 -1.71 -10.85
C SER A 124 1.50 -1.51 -12.32
N ALA A 125 2.60 -2.12 -12.80
CA ALA A 125 2.99 -2.06 -14.21
C ALA A 125 1.94 -2.73 -15.12
N MET A 126 1.41 -3.90 -14.73
CA MET A 126 0.36 -4.60 -15.47
C MET A 126 -0.94 -3.78 -15.54
N SER A 127 -1.34 -3.16 -14.44
CA SER A 127 -2.50 -2.25 -14.38
C SER A 127 -2.33 -1.09 -15.34
N THR A 128 -1.12 -0.54 -15.42
CA THR A 128 -0.79 0.56 -16.34
C THR A 128 -0.89 0.14 -17.80
N GLU A 129 -0.37 -1.04 -18.14
CA GLU A 129 -0.43 -1.56 -19.53
C GLU A 129 -1.86 -1.91 -19.97
N LEU A 130 -2.71 -2.34 -19.05
CA LEU A 130 -4.12 -2.66 -19.32
C LEU A 130 -5.02 -1.42 -19.39
N THR A 131 -4.52 -0.25 -18.99
CA THR A 131 -5.36 0.92 -18.74
C THR A 131 -4.89 2.14 -19.51
N PRO A 132 -5.77 2.78 -20.33
CA PRO A 132 -5.48 4.09 -20.92
C PRO A 132 -5.10 5.12 -19.84
N GLU A 133 -4.21 6.05 -20.18
CA GLU A 133 -3.63 7.00 -19.21
C GLU A 133 -4.68 7.77 -18.41
N HIS A 134 -5.75 8.21 -19.07
CA HIS A 134 -6.83 8.99 -18.45
C HIS A 134 -7.68 8.19 -17.42
N LEU A 135 -7.61 6.85 -17.43
CA LEU A 135 -8.33 5.98 -16.49
C LEU A 135 -7.44 5.45 -15.35
N ARG A 136 -6.14 5.68 -15.37
CA ARG A 136 -5.18 5.07 -14.41
C ARG A 136 -5.52 5.41 -12.95
N GLU A 137 -5.78 6.68 -12.65
CA GLU A 137 -6.15 7.10 -11.29
C GLU A 137 -7.43 6.42 -10.82
N ARG A 138 -8.40 6.27 -11.71
CA ARG A 138 -9.64 5.55 -11.39
C ARG A 138 -9.38 4.09 -11.06
N ILE A 139 -8.53 3.42 -11.84
CA ILE A 139 -8.18 2.02 -11.62
C ILE A 139 -7.44 1.85 -10.30
N TYR A 140 -6.43 2.69 -10.01
CA TYR A 140 -5.71 2.64 -8.75
C TYR A 140 -6.60 2.95 -7.54
N GLY A 141 -7.53 3.89 -7.67
CA GLY A 141 -8.49 4.16 -6.60
C GLY A 141 -9.49 3.01 -6.37
N VAL A 142 -9.93 2.33 -7.44
CA VAL A 142 -10.75 1.10 -7.31
C VAL A 142 -9.94 -0.02 -6.66
N GLN A 143 -8.67 -0.21 -7.06
CA GLN A 143 -7.76 -1.17 -6.40
C GLN A 143 -7.63 -0.91 -4.92
N PHE A 144 -7.43 0.35 -4.53
CA PHE A 144 -7.32 0.74 -3.13
C PHE A 144 -8.62 0.47 -2.34
N ALA A 145 -9.78 0.78 -2.92
CA ALA A 145 -11.07 0.46 -2.31
C ALA A 145 -11.26 -1.06 -2.12
N LEU A 146 -10.91 -1.85 -3.13
CA LEU A 146 -10.98 -3.32 -3.06
C LEU A 146 -10.00 -3.88 -2.03
N LEU A 147 -8.79 -3.31 -1.94
CA LEU A 147 -7.80 -3.70 -0.93
C LEU A 147 -8.34 -3.45 0.49
N ASN A 148 -8.84 -2.25 0.77
CA ASN A 148 -9.39 -1.92 2.09
C ASN A 148 -10.62 -2.76 2.43
N LEU A 149 -11.53 -2.95 1.48
CA LEU A 149 -12.71 -3.79 1.68
C LEU A 149 -12.30 -5.25 1.93
N GLY A 150 -11.35 -5.78 1.16
CA GLY A 150 -10.84 -7.13 1.32
C GLY A 150 -10.16 -7.33 2.68
N LEU A 151 -9.27 -6.41 3.06
CA LEU A 151 -8.61 -6.45 4.37
C LEU A 151 -9.62 -6.39 5.52
N GLY A 152 -10.60 -5.48 5.43
CA GLY A 152 -11.64 -5.35 6.46
C GLY A 152 -12.51 -6.59 6.59
N LEU A 153 -13.05 -7.10 5.48
CA LEU A 153 -13.87 -8.31 5.47
C LEU A 153 -13.07 -9.53 5.88
N GLY A 154 -11.84 -9.69 5.41
CA GLY A 154 -10.95 -10.78 5.81
C GLY A 154 -10.66 -10.78 7.30
N GLY A 155 -10.32 -9.60 7.86
CA GLY A 155 -10.10 -9.44 9.30
C GLY A 155 -11.35 -9.76 10.15
N MET A 156 -12.54 -9.37 9.68
CA MET A 156 -13.80 -9.74 10.33
C MET A 156 -14.04 -11.25 10.30
N ILE A 157 -13.84 -11.90 9.15
CA ILE A 157 -13.98 -13.35 9.01
C ILE A 157 -13.01 -14.06 9.95
N SER A 158 -11.74 -13.63 9.99
CA SER A 158 -10.73 -14.22 10.87
C SER A 158 -11.11 -14.08 12.34
N SER A 159 -11.60 -12.92 12.75
CA SER A 159 -12.00 -12.69 14.15
C SER A 159 -13.14 -13.60 14.63
N LEU A 160 -13.94 -14.14 13.71
CA LEU A 160 -15.02 -15.08 14.00
C LEU A 160 -14.54 -16.55 14.01
N ILE A 161 -13.41 -16.86 13.38
CA ILE A 161 -12.90 -18.24 13.21
C ILE A 161 -11.77 -18.53 14.20
N ILE A 162 -10.91 -17.54 14.47
CA ILE A 162 -9.70 -17.72 15.28
C ILE A 162 -10.08 -17.96 16.75
N THR A 163 -9.49 -19.02 17.32
CA THR A 163 -9.45 -19.28 18.74
C THR A 163 -8.01 -19.54 19.16
N LEU A 164 -7.60 -18.97 20.30
CA LEU A 164 -6.24 -19.12 20.81
C LEU A 164 -5.92 -20.52 21.29
N ASP A 165 -6.96 -21.27 21.68
CA ASP A 165 -6.84 -22.65 22.17
C ASP A 165 -6.69 -23.69 21.04
N ASP A 166 -6.97 -23.30 19.78
CA ASP A 166 -6.86 -24.20 18.62
C ASP A 166 -5.98 -23.57 17.51
N PRO A 167 -4.68 -23.90 17.47
CA PRO A 167 -3.76 -23.45 16.42
C PRO A 167 -4.21 -23.74 15.00
N SER A 168 -5.02 -24.80 14.81
CA SER A 168 -5.50 -25.20 13.48
C SER A 168 -6.41 -24.14 12.84
N THR A 169 -7.02 -23.27 13.64
CA THR A 169 -7.84 -22.15 13.15
C THR A 169 -7.00 -21.14 12.37
N PHE A 170 -5.82 -20.79 12.87
CA PHE A 170 -4.85 -19.94 12.16
C PHE A 170 -4.30 -20.65 10.92
N GLU A 171 -3.91 -21.92 11.06
CA GLU A 171 -3.31 -22.71 9.97
C GLU A 171 -4.26 -22.80 8.75
N LYS A 172 -5.56 -23.00 8.97
CA LYS A 172 -6.59 -23.00 7.92
C LYS A 172 -6.70 -21.67 7.21
N LEU A 173 -6.60 -20.55 7.95
CA LEU A 173 -6.67 -19.21 7.38
C LEU A 173 -5.42 -18.89 6.53
N TYR A 174 -4.24 -19.33 6.94
CA TYR A 174 -3.00 -19.17 6.17
C TYR A 174 -3.03 -19.97 4.86
N ILE A 175 -3.56 -21.20 4.90
CA ILE A 175 -3.78 -21.99 3.69
C ILE A 175 -4.83 -21.30 2.80
N GLY A 176 -5.89 -20.75 3.39
CA GLY A 176 -6.92 -19.99 2.67
C GLY A 176 -6.35 -18.76 1.95
N ASP A 177 -5.43 -18.02 2.60
CA ASP A 177 -4.75 -16.89 1.96
C ASP A 177 -3.84 -17.36 0.82
N GLY A 178 -3.06 -18.42 1.04
CA GLY A 178 -2.25 -19.02 -0.03
C GLY A 178 -3.11 -19.42 -1.25
N LEU A 179 -4.28 -20.00 -1.03
CA LEU A 179 -5.23 -20.31 -2.09
C LEU A 179 -5.75 -19.06 -2.80
N SER A 180 -5.94 -17.94 -2.09
CA SER A 180 -6.36 -16.68 -2.69
C SER A 180 -5.35 -16.17 -3.74
N TYR A 181 -4.06 -16.32 -3.47
CA TYR A 181 -3.00 -16.02 -4.44
C TYR A 181 -3.03 -16.95 -5.65
N LEU A 182 -3.34 -18.26 -5.47
CA LEU A 182 -3.51 -19.19 -6.58
C LEU A 182 -4.73 -18.86 -7.44
N VAL A 183 -5.82 -18.40 -6.84
CA VAL A 183 -6.99 -17.90 -7.59
C VAL A 183 -6.61 -16.65 -8.38
N TYR A 184 -5.87 -15.72 -7.77
CA TYR A 184 -5.37 -14.55 -8.50
C TYR A 184 -4.42 -14.94 -9.63
N PHE A 185 -3.53 -15.91 -9.41
CA PHE A 185 -2.69 -16.50 -10.45
C PHE A 185 -3.53 -17.03 -11.63
N ALA A 186 -4.56 -17.83 -11.34
CA ALA A 186 -5.45 -18.37 -12.38
C ALA A 186 -6.14 -17.25 -13.19
N VAL A 187 -6.57 -16.17 -12.51
CA VAL A 187 -7.12 -14.99 -13.19
C VAL A 187 -6.08 -14.35 -14.11
N VAL A 188 -4.85 -14.13 -13.65
CA VAL A 188 -3.77 -13.51 -14.47
C VAL A 188 -3.39 -14.38 -15.66
N VAL A 189 -3.44 -15.72 -15.52
CA VAL A 189 -3.22 -16.66 -16.64
C VAL A 189 -4.23 -16.43 -17.77
N THR A 190 -5.48 -16.05 -17.44
CA THR A 190 -6.50 -15.75 -18.47
C THR A 190 -6.26 -14.42 -19.21
N ILE A 191 -5.41 -13.54 -18.70
CA ILE A 191 -5.07 -12.26 -19.32
C ILE A 191 -3.91 -12.50 -20.29
N LYS A 192 -4.21 -12.75 -21.58
CA LYS A 192 -3.24 -13.03 -22.63
C LYS A 192 -2.97 -11.79 -23.49
N GLY A 193 -1.81 -11.75 -24.15
CA GLY A 193 -1.47 -10.71 -25.12
C GLY A 193 -0.99 -9.37 -24.53
N VAL A 194 -0.92 -9.24 -23.21
CA VAL A 194 -0.46 -8.03 -22.52
C VAL A 194 0.50 -8.40 -21.41
N GLY A 195 1.46 -7.54 -21.13
CA GLY A 195 2.36 -7.67 -19.99
C GLY A 195 3.50 -8.67 -20.15
N THR A 196 3.71 -9.21 -21.35
CA THR A 196 4.84 -10.11 -21.65
C THR A 196 5.65 -9.49 -22.80
N ARG A 197 6.96 -9.42 -22.66
CA ARG A 197 7.85 -8.91 -23.72
C ARG A 197 8.21 -10.00 -24.70
N SER A 198 8.05 -9.74 -26.01
CA SER A 198 8.52 -10.62 -27.07
C SER A 198 10.07 -10.69 -27.07
N LYS A 199 10.66 -11.63 -27.84
CA LYS A 199 12.11 -11.72 -27.96
C LYS A 199 12.68 -10.45 -28.60
N GLU A 200 12.02 -9.95 -29.64
CA GLU A 200 12.40 -8.72 -30.34
C GLU A 200 12.31 -7.49 -29.43
N GLU A 201 11.24 -7.37 -28.61
CA GLU A 201 11.10 -6.30 -27.61
C GLU A 201 12.18 -6.37 -26.54
N ARG A 202 12.57 -7.58 -26.10
CA ARG A 202 13.67 -7.77 -25.12
C ARG A 202 15.01 -7.34 -25.72
N GLU A 203 15.28 -7.71 -26.97
CA GLU A 203 16.49 -7.30 -27.68
C GLU A 203 16.50 -5.79 -27.94
N HIS A 204 15.35 -5.23 -28.31
CA HIS A 204 15.21 -3.78 -28.50
C HIS A 204 15.40 -3.03 -27.18
N ASN A 205 14.74 -3.45 -26.10
CA ASN A 205 14.87 -2.84 -24.77
C ASN A 205 16.28 -3.00 -24.22
N SER A 206 16.98 -4.10 -24.51
CA SER A 206 18.38 -4.26 -24.13
C SER A 206 19.34 -3.30 -24.84
N LYS A 207 18.99 -2.86 -26.04
CA LYS A 207 19.72 -1.83 -26.80
C LYS A 207 19.40 -0.40 -26.33
N LEU A 208 18.23 -0.19 -25.73
CA LEU A 208 17.83 1.08 -25.11
C LEU A 208 18.50 1.26 -23.75
N GLU A 209 19.76 0.95 -23.62
CA GLU A 209 20.63 1.09 -22.43
C GLU A 209 19.96 1.75 -21.22
N GLY A 210 19.07 1.02 -20.54
CA GLY A 210 18.38 1.53 -19.36
C GLY A 210 18.93 0.89 -18.07
N SER A 211 19.39 1.70 -17.14
CA SER A 211 20.01 1.27 -15.89
C SER A 211 19.31 1.87 -14.68
N TRP A 212 19.62 1.39 -13.50
CA TRP A 212 19.24 2.07 -12.25
C TRP A 212 19.81 3.47 -12.14
N ALA A 213 20.98 3.72 -12.77
CA ALA A 213 21.57 5.05 -12.82
C ALA A 213 20.66 6.05 -13.55
N ASP A 214 19.93 5.63 -14.57
CA ASP A 214 19.00 6.49 -15.31
C ASP A 214 17.80 6.88 -14.47
N VAL A 215 17.26 5.93 -13.67
CA VAL A 215 16.21 6.21 -12.69
C VAL A 215 16.68 7.22 -11.67
N LEU A 216 17.91 7.08 -11.16
CA LEU A 216 18.50 7.98 -10.16
C LEU A 216 18.92 9.33 -10.75
N ARG A 217 19.17 9.42 -12.06
CA ARG A 217 19.46 10.68 -12.76
C ARG A 217 18.20 11.46 -13.15
N ASP A 218 17.04 10.81 -13.18
CA ASP A 218 15.76 11.50 -13.40
C ASP A 218 15.42 12.37 -12.18
N ARG A 219 15.82 13.64 -12.28
CA ARG A 219 15.63 14.63 -11.21
C ARG A 219 14.17 14.84 -10.82
N VAL A 220 13.23 14.66 -11.76
CA VAL A 220 11.80 14.82 -11.49
C VAL A 220 11.32 13.63 -10.68
N PHE A 221 11.69 12.41 -11.10
CA PHE A 221 11.36 11.19 -10.37
C PHE A 221 11.99 11.15 -8.98
N VAL A 222 13.26 11.48 -8.84
CA VAL A 222 13.95 11.49 -7.53
C VAL A 222 13.31 12.49 -6.57
N LYS A 223 12.92 13.68 -7.02
CA LYS A 223 12.17 14.65 -6.20
C LYS A 223 10.80 14.09 -5.81
N PHE A 224 10.06 13.53 -6.75
CA PHE A 224 8.77 12.87 -6.48
C PHE A 224 8.94 11.73 -5.48
N TRP A 225 9.95 10.88 -5.67
CA TRP A 225 10.23 9.75 -4.79
C TRP A 225 10.53 10.20 -3.35
N PHE A 226 11.38 11.23 -3.20
CA PHE A 226 11.73 11.77 -1.89
C PHE A 226 10.52 12.43 -1.20
N VAL A 227 9.73 13.23 -1.93
CA VAL A 227 8.50 13.82 -1.40
C VAL A 227 7.51 12.73 -0.99
N SER A 228 7.41 11.65 -1.77
CA SER A 228 6.57 10.51 -1.46
C SER A 228 7.06 9.75 -0.22
N LEU A 229 8.37 9.57 -0.07
CA LEU A 229 8.96 8.97 1.12
C LEU A 229 8.63 9.78 2.37
N CYS A 230 8.84 11.09 2.33
CA CYS A 230 8.49 11.97 3.44
C CYS A 230 6.98 11.91 3.76
N ALA A 231 6.13 11.93 2.74
CA ALA A 231 4.68 11.83 2.91
C ALA A 231 4.29 10.52 3.60
N VAL A 232 4.76 9.37 3.13
CA VAL A 232 4.46 8.05 3.72
C VAL A 232 5.05 7.94 5.12
N PHE A 233 6.27 8.40 5.34
CA PHE A 233 6.93 8.40 6.65
C PHE A 233 6.19 9.24 7.70
N LEU A 234 5.67 10.41 7.32
CA LEU A 234 4.98 11.33 8.23
C LEU A 234 3.47 11.02 8.37
N SER A 235 2.94 10.05 7.63
CA SER A 235 1.52 9.68 7.64
C SER A 235 1.31 8.19 7.92
N TYR A 236 1.24 7.36 6.88
CA TYR A 236 0.90 5.93 6.97
C TYR A 236 1.74 5.16 7.98
N SER A 237 3.05 5.36 7.95
CA SER A 237 3.97 4.63 8.83
C SER A 237 3.82 4.97 10.31
N GLN A 238 3.16 6.09 10.63
CA GLN A 238 2.88 6.51 11.99
C GLN A 238 1.58 5.91 12.56
N ILE A 239 0.73 5.31 11.71
CA ILE A 239 -0.59 4.82 12.14
C ILE A 239 -0.46 3.59 13.06
N GLU A 240 0.34 2.60 12.70
CA GLU A 240 0.39 1.34 13.44
C GLU A 240 0.96 1.53 14.87
N VAL A 241 2.07 2.23 14.99
CA VAL A 241 2.76 2.40 16.27
C VAL A 241 2.51 3.78 16.87
N GLY A 242 2.71 4.85 16.11
CA GLY A 242 2.59 6.21 16.62
C GLY A 242 1.19 6.57 17.10
N PHE A 243 0.19 6.42 16.21
CA PHE A 243 -1.21 6.68 16.56
C PHE A 243 -1.70 5.79 17.70
N THR A 244 -1.43 4.47 17.63
CA THR A 244 -1.87 3.50 18.63
C THR A 244 -1.20 3.78 19.98
N SER A 245 0.11 4.02 20.01
CA SER A 245 0.83 4.35 21.25
C SER A 245 0.36 5.67 21.82
N PHE A 246 0.21 6.73 21.01
CA PHE A 246 -0.34 8.00 21.48
C PHE A 246 -1.73 7.84 22.10
N ALA A 247 -2.62 7.12 21.44
CA ALA A 247 -3.98 6.91 21.92
C ALA A 247 -4.03 6.17 23.26
N THR A 248 -3.17 5.16 23.45
CA THR A 248 -3.16 4.34 24.66
C THR A 248 -2.35 4.96 25.79
N THR A 249 -1.20 5.56 25.53
CA THR A 249 -0.30 6.06 26.58
C THR A 249 -0.51 7.54 26.91
N VAL A 250 -0.83 8.37 25.88
CA VAL A 250 -1.03 9.81 26.07
C VAL A 250 -2.50 10.14 26.26
N ALA A 251 -3.41 9.62 25.42
CA ALA A 251 -4.84 9.89 25.51
C ALA A 251 -5.59 8.98 26.49
N ASP A 252 -4.94 7.93 27.02
CA ASP A 252 -5.49 6.97 27.99
C ASP A 252 -6.75 6.23 27.49
N ILE A 253 -6.73 5.83 26.22
CA ILE A 253 -7.83 5.12 25.58
C ILE A 253 -7.57 3.61 25.60
N GLN A 254 -8.57 2.86 26.03
CA GLN A 254 -8.52 1.40 25.99
C GLN A 254 -8.33 0.89 24.53
N PRO A 255 -7.44 -0.08 24.28
CA PRO A 255 -7.17 -0.61 22.93
C PRO A 255 -8.43 -1.09 22.19
N SER A 256 -9.42 -1.65 22.89
CA SER A 256 -10.69 -2.08 22.30
C SER A 256 -11.48 -0.96 21.63
N LYS A 257 -11.33 0.29 22.10
CA LYS A 257 -12.01 1.45 21.50
C LYS A 257 -11.33 1.95 20.24
N LEU A 258 -10.04 1.61 19.99
CA LEU A 258 -9.33 1.97 18.78
C LEU A 258 -9.90 1.27 17.54
N ALA A 259 -10.47 0.08 17.71
CA ALA A 259 -11.13 -0.64 16.63
C ALA A 259 -12.21 0.20 15.92
N TRP A 260 -12.94 1.02 16.67
CA TRP A 260 -13.94 1.93 16.07
C TRP A 260 -13.33 3.00 15.19
N ALA A 261 -12.16 3.54 15.55
CA ALA A 261 -11.47 4.54 14.74
C ALA A 261 -11.02 3.94 13.40
N TYR A 262 -10.44 2.74 13.41
CA TYR A 262 -10.07 2.02 12.18
C TYR A 262 -11.29 1.60 11.35
N ALA A 263 -12.38 1.19 12.00
CA ALA A 263 -13.64 0.87 11.31
C ALA A 263 -14.21 2.09 10.58
N VAL A 264 -14.17 3.28 11.21
CA VAL A 264 -14.58 4.54 10.57
C VAL A 264 -13.72 4.86 9.35
N ASN A 265 -12.39 4.75 9.47
CA ASN A 265 -11.47 4.94 8.34
C ASN A 265 -11.86 4.05 7.15
N THR A 266 -11.98 2.74 7.38
CA THR A 266 -12.34 1.77 6.33
C THR A 266 -13.72 2.05 5.73
N ALA A 267 -14.71 2.38 6.56
CA ALA A 267 -16.09 2.68 6.10
C ALA A 267 -16.13 3.95 5.23
N VAL A 268 -15.37 4.99 5.61
CA VAL A 268 -15.24 6.24 4.84
C VAL A 268 -14.61 5.97 3.48
N ILE A 269 -13.52 5.20 3.44
CA ILE A 269 -12.87 4.82 2.18
C ILE A 269 -13.85 4.05 1.29
N ALA A 270 -14.50 3.02 1.81
CA ALA A 270 -15.46 2.20 1.05
C ALA A 270 -16.61 3.04 0.48
N SER A 271 -17.07 4.04 1.23
CA SER A 271 -18.23 4.86 0.86
C SER A 271 -17.87 5.98 -0.13
N PHE A 272 -16.72 6.62 0.03
CA PHE A 272 -16.41 7.88 -0.67
C PHE A 272 -15.31 7.77 -1.73
N GLN A 273 -14.57 6.67 -1.82
CA GLN A 273 -13.44 6.52 -2.75
C GLN A 273 -13.81 6.89 -4.19
N LEU A 274 -14.93 6.39 -4.71
CA LEU A 274 -15.36 6.67 -6.09
C LEU A 274 -15.73 8.14 -6.32
N ALA A 275 -16.26 8.83 -5.30
CA ALA A 275 -16.58 10.25 -5.37
C ALA A 275 -15.31 11.11 -5.38
N VAL A 276 -14.31 10.73 -4.58
CA VAL A 276 -13.00 11.40 -4.55
C VAL A 276 -12.28 11.26 -5.90
N ILE A 277 -12.24 10.06 -6.47
CA ILE A 277 -11.61 9.82 -7.79
C ILE A 277 -12.18 10.75 -8.86
N LYS A 278 -13.49 10.89 -8.95
CA LYS A 278 -14.15 11.78 -9.94
C LYS A 278 -13.70 13.24 -9.85
N ARG A 279 -13.33 13.71 -8.65
CA ARG A 279 -12.79 15.06 -8.45
C ARG A 279 -11.32 15.13 -8.84
N LEU A 280 -10.54 14.09 -8.52
CA LEU A 280 -9.11 14.02 -8.84
C LEU A 280 -8.85 13.96 -10.35
N GLU A 281 -9.73 13.35 -11.14
CA GLU A 281 -9.63 13.28 -12.60
C GLU A 281 -9.51 14.66 -13.26
N LYS A 282 -9.98 15.71 -12.59
CA LYS A 282 -9.99 17.11 -13.10
C LYS A 282 -8.84 17.96 -12.57
N MET A 283 -7.98 17.41 -11.69
CA MET A 283 -6.95 18.16 -10.98
C MET A 283 -5.54 17.78 -11.43
N PRO A 284 -4.56 18.70 -11.39
CA PRO A 284 -3.16 18.35 -11.55
C PRO A 284 -2.72 17.40 -10.43
N ARG A 285 -1.95 16.36 -10.76
CA ARG A 285 -1.51 15.32 -9.81
C ARG A 285 -0.71 15.87 -8.63
N ALA A 286 0.11 16.90 -8.87
CA ALA A 286 0.84 17.58 -7.81
C ALA A 286 -0.07 18.16 -6.72
N TRP A 287 -1.24 18.69 -7.10
CA TRP A 287 -2.27 19.15 -6.16
C TRP A 287 -2.87 17.99 -5.37
N GLY A 288 -3.05 16.81 -6.00
CA GLY A 288 -3.50 15.61 -5.28
C GLY A 288 -2.56 15.25 -4.14
N MET A 289 -1.23 15.24 -4.39
CA MET A 289 -0.25 15.00 -3.32
C MET A 289 -0.32 16.05 -2.19
N ALA A 290 -0.44 17.34 -2.56
CA ALA A 290 -0.54 18.42 -1.58
C ALA A 290 -1.83 18.31 -0.74
N ILE A 291 -2.96 18.01 -1.35
CA ILE A 291 -4.25 17.82 -0.66
C ILE A 291 -4.18 16.63 0.31
N ALA A 292 -3.61 15.49 -0.10
CA ALA A 292 -3.46 14.33 0.77
C ALA A 292 -2.61 14.67 2.01
N ALA A 293 -1.45 15.32 1.80
CA ALA A 293 -0.59 15.76 2.89
C ALA A 293 -1.28 16.77 3.82
N SER A 294 -2.13 17.65 3.27
CA SER A 294 -2.91 18.60 4.06
C SER A 294 -3.95 17.89 4.95
N PHE A 295 -4.67 16.90 4.42
CA PHE A 295 -5.58 16.09 5.23
C PHE A 295 -4.86 15.39 6.38
N TRP A 296 -3.69 14.81 6.12
CA TRP A 296 -2.90 14.13 7.16
C TRP A 296 -2.36 15.10 8.21
N ALA A 297 -1.91 16.29 7.81
CA ALA A 297 -1.50 17.34 8.76
C ALA A 297 -2.66 17.75 9.68
N VAL A 298 -3.85 17.97 9.12
CA VAL A 298 -5.06 18.28 9.90
C VAL A 298 -5.46 17.12 10.81
N ALA A 299 -5.35 15.87 10.34
CA ALA A 299 -5.62 14.70 11.16
C ALA A 299 -4.72 14.64 12.40
N TRP A 300 -3.42 14.91 12.27
CA TRP A 300 -2.50 14.96 13.40
C TRP A 300 -2.78 16.12 14.35
N ILE A 301 -3.19 17.29 13.83
CA ILE A 301 -3.64 18.41 14.67
C ILE A 301 -4.88 18.01 15.47
N VAL A 302 -5.86 17.36 14.85
CA VAL A 302 -7.07 16.87 15.54
C VAL A 302 -6.70 15.81 16.58
N LEU A 303 -5.76 14.92 16.28
CA LEU A 303 -5.27 13.94 17.26
C LEU A 303 -4.70 14.61 18.51
N SER A 304 -4.01 15.74 18.39
CA SER A 304 -3.43 16.46 19.54
C SER A 304 -4.47 16.88 20.59
N VAL A 305 -5.70 17.12 20.17
CA VAL A 305 -6.81 17.45 21.10
C VAL A 305 -7.02 16.35 22.14
N ALA A 306 -6.86 15.08 21.75
CA ALA A 306 -6.96 13.95 22.68
C ALA A 306 -5.89 13.96 23.79
N GLY A 307 -4.72 14.54 23.52
CA GLY A 307 -3.65 14.72 24.53
C GLY A 307 -3.94 15.86 25.50
N PHE A 308 -4.52 16.96 25.03
CA PHE A 308 -4.81 18.13 25.85
C PHE A 308 -6.14 18.02 26.60
N ALA A 309 -7.16 17.38 26.01
CA ALA A 309 -8.53 17.32 26.53
C ALA A 309 -9.02 15.86 26.59
N LYS A 310 -8.77 15.18 27.70
CA LYS A 310 -9.15 13.76 27.89
C LYS A 310 -10.63 13.48 27.65
N GLY A 311 -11.53 14.40 28.01
CA GLY A 311 -12.96 14.28 27.76
C GLY A 311 -13.35 14.25 26.28
N LEU A 312 -12.47 14.76 25.39
CA LEU A 312 -12.64 14.77 23.93
C LEU A 312 -11.79 13.69 23.22
N ALA A 313 -11.10 12.82 23.97
CA ALA A 313 -10.13 11.89 23.40
C ALA A 313 -10.77 10.94 22.38
N ILE A 314 -11.91 10.32 22.69
CA ILE A 314 -12.59 9.39 21.77
C ILE A 314 -13.06 10.10 20.49
N PRO A 315 -13.83 11.20 20.55
CA PRO A 315 -14.23 11.89 19.32
C PRO A 315 -13.04 12.43 18.52
N ALA A 316 -11.98 12.91 19.16
CA ALA A 316 -10.77 13.37 18.47
C ALA A 316 -10.07 12.24 17.69
N ILE A 317 -9.95 11.05 18.26
CA ILE A 317 -9.36 9.88 17.62
C ILE A 317 -10.21 9.41 16.42
N ILE A 318 -11.54 9.35 16.60
CA ILE A 318 -12.43 8.96 15.52
C ILE A 318 -12.37 10.00 14.39
N LEU A 319 -12.41 11.29 14.71
CA LEU A 319 -12.32 12.36 13.72
C LEU A 319 -10.95 12.38 13.02
N CYS A 320 -9.87 12.10 13.76
CA CYS A 320 -8.54 11.95 13.17
C CYS A 320 -8.55 10.89 12.07
N GLN A 321 -9.05 9.69 12.34
CA GLN A 321 -9.08 8.58 11.38
C GLN A 321 -10.04 8.85 10.20
N LEU A 322 -11.14 9.56 10.44
CA LEU A 322 -12.04 10.01 9.39
C LEU A 322 -11.33 10.96 8.41
N ILE A 323 -10.63 11.97 8.95
CA ILE A 323 -9.88 12.95 8.13
C ILE A 323 -8.70 12.26 7.43
N PHE A 324 -8.01 11.35 8.14
CA PHE A 324 -6.90 10.58 7.61
C PHE A 324 -7.31 9.78 6.37
N ALA A 325 -8.48 9.14 6.41
CA ALA A 325 -9.06 8.40 5.28
C ALA A 325 -9.21 9.26 4.01
N PHE A 326 -9.55 10.53 4.12
CA PHE A 326 -9.60 11.43 2.96
C PHE A 326 -8.21 11.64 2.34
N GLY A 327 -7.17 11.76 3.15
CA GLY A 327 -5.79 11.79 2.66
C GLY A 327 -5.42 10.53 1.89
N GLU A 328 -5.76 9.36 2.44
CA GLU A 328 -5.52 8.04 1.81
C GLU A 328 -6.26 7.90 0.48
N MET A 329 -7.54 8.28 0.43
CA MET A 329 -8.36 8.22 -0.80
C MET A 329 -7.80 9.08 -1.93
N VAL A 330 -7.13 10.18 -1.61
CA VAL A 330 -6.46 11.04 -2.60
C VAL A 330 -5.10 10.48 -2.99
N TRP A 331 -4.30 10.05 -2.02
CA TRP A 331 -2.92 9.60 -2.22
C TRP A 331 -2.83 8.32 -3.04
N SER A 332 -3.65 7.34 -2.69
CA SER A 332 -3.58 5.98 -3.25
C SER A 332 -3.71 5.91 -4.78
N PRO A 333 -4.58 6.68 -5.46
CA PRO A 333 -4.62 6.72 -6.91
C PRO A 333 -3.56 7.63 -7.54
N VAL A 334 -3.12 8.67 -6.85
CA VAL A 334 -2.24 9.70 -7.41
C VAL A 334 -0.79 9.24 -7.46
N MET A 335 -0.28 8.65 -6.38
CA MET A 335 1.13 8.22 -6.29
C MET A 335 1.54 7.24 -7.40
N PRO A 336 0.86 6.09 -7.61
CA PRO A 336 1.23 5.16 -8.66
C PRO A 336 0.97 5.74 -10.08
N ALA A 337 -0.01 6.63 -10.24
CA ALA A 337 -0.26 7.29 -11.51
C ALA A 337 0.90 8.22 -11.90
N ILE A 338 1.49 8.95 -10.94
CA ILE A 338 2.68 9.79 -11.19
C ILE A 338 3.89 8.91 -11.51
N ALA A 339 4.15 7.87 -10.72
CA ALA A 339 5.28 6.96 -10.95
C ALA A 339 5.25 6.40 -12.37
N ASN A 340 4.08 5.92 -12.83
CA ASN A 340 3.91 5.35 -14.16
C ASN A 340 3.86 6.41 -15.29
N GLN A 341 3.55 7.67 -14.98
CA GLN A 341 3.63 8.78 -15.94
C GLN A 341 5.07 9.19 -16.21
N LEU A 342 5.90 9.19 -15.16
CA LEU A 342 7.31 9.56 -15.26
C LEU A 342 8.15 8.43 -15.88
N ALA A 343 7.72 7.18 -15.72
CA ALA A 343 8.45 6.02 -16.16
C ALA A 343 8.46 5.89 -17.69
N PRO A 344 9.64 5.85 -18.35
CA PRO A 344 9.76 5.34 -19.71
C PRO A 344 9.29 3.88 -19.79
N ASP A 345 8.73 3.46 -20.92
CA ASP A 345 8.13 2.13 -21.06
C ASP A 345 9.11 0.99 -20.74
N HIS A 346 10.38 1.13 -21.15
CA HIS A 346 11.46 0.15 -20.91
C HIS A 346 12.02 0.15 -19.47
N LEU A 347 11.69 1.16 -18.63
CA LEU A 347 12.11 1.29 -17.22
C LEU A 347 10.95 1.23 -16.24
N ARG A 348 9.73 0.94 -16.70
CA ARG A 348 8.52 0.97 -15.86
C ARG A 348 8.61 0.08 -14.64
N GLY A 349 9.24 -1.08 -14.76
CA GLY A 349 9.47 -2.01 -13.64
C GLY A 349 10.35 -1.40 -12.55
N ARG A 350 11.47 -0.77 -12.94
CA ARG A 350 12.38 -0.10 -12.00
C ARG A 350 11.73 1.08 -11.29
N TYR A 351 10.95 1.92 -12.02
CA TYR A 351 10.22 3.04 -11.42
C TYR A 351 9.17 2.56 -10.40
N ASN A 352 8.40 1.51 -10.74
CA ASN A 352 7.43 0.94 -9.82
C ASN A 352 8.10 0.28 -8.62
N SER A 353 9.21 -0.43 -8.81
CA SER A 353 9.99 -1.03 -7.74
C SER A 353 10.55 0.04 -6.78
N ALA A 354 11.16 1.11 -7.33
CA ALA A 354 11.63 2.23 -6.52
C ALA A 354 10.48 2.88 -5.72
N THR A 355 9.31 3.02 -6.34
CA THR A 355 8.12 3.56 -5.69
C THR A 355 7.61 2.64 -4.57
N SER A 356 7.67 1.31 -4.76
CA SER A 356 7.33 0.34 -3.70
C SER A 356 8.29 0.43 -2.51
N ASN A 357 9.57 0.75 -2.73
CA ASN A 357 10.54 0.94 -1.64
C ASN A 357 10.21 2.13 -0.73
N VAL A 358 9.48 3.13 -1.22
CA VAL A 358 8.96 4.23 -0.39
C VAL A 358 8.17 3.69 0.79
N TRP A 359 7.30 2.71 0.53
CA TRP A 359 6.49 2.07 1.57
C TRP A 359 7.35 1.27 2.55
N GLN A 360 8.30 0.46 2.05
CA GLN A 360 9.16 -0.36 2.89
C GLN A 360 10.01 0.50 3.83
N ILE A 361 10.64 1.56 3.30
CA ILE A 361 11.46 2.48 4.10
C ILE A 361 10.60 3.22 5.12
N GLY A 362 9.45 3.74 4.69
CA GLY A 362 8.51 4.43 5.59
C GLY A 362 8.08 3.54 6.75
N MET A 363 7.66 2.31 6.47
CA MET A 363 7.20 1.36 7.49
C MET A 363 8.29 0.91 8.48
N VAL A 364 9.56 1.00 8.10
CA VAL A 364 10.67 0.79 9.04
C VAL A 364 10.91 2.04 9.89
N MET A 365 10.95 3.23 9.27
CA MET A 365 11.30 4.48 9.95
C MET A 365 10.19 4.99 10.89
N GLY A 366 8.92 4.77 10.53
CA GLY A 366 7.76 5.27 11.28
C GLY A 366 7.73 4.79 12.72
N PRO A 367 7.67 3.47 12.98
CA PRO A 367 7.67 2.90 14.32
C PRO A 367 8.87 3.33 15.15
N VAL A 368 10.07 3.40 14.56
CA VAL A 368 11.31 3.82 15.24
C VAL A 368 11.18 5.27 15.72
N SER A 369 10.73 6.18 14.85
CA SER A 369 10.56 7.58 15.21
C SER A 369 9.45 7.78 16.25
N ALA A 370 8.29 7.14 16.06
CA ALA A 370 7.20 7.20 17.03
C ALA A 370 7.62 6.67 18.41
N GLY A 371 8.28 5.52 18.45
CA GLY A 371 8.79 4.91 19.69
C GLY A 371 9.80 5.81 20.40
N ALA A 372 10.72 6.45 19.68
CA ALA A 372 11.70 7.37 20.24
C ALA A 372 11.04 8.61 20.88
N PHE A 373 10.12 9.27 20.18
CA PHE A 373 9.47 10.46 20.70
C PHE A 373 8.47 10.13 21.84
N LEU A 374 7.59 9.16 21.61
CA LEU A 374 6.54 8.83 22.60
C LEU A 374 7.11 8.13 23.83
N GLY A 375 8.11 7.28 23.67
CA GLY A 375 8.83 6.64 24.78
C GLY A 375 9.56 7.64 25.68
N ALA A 376 10.00 8.77 25.12
CA ALA A 376 10.58 9.88 25.88
C ALA A 376 9.53 10.87 26.43
N GLY A 377 8.23 10.64 26.27
CA GLY A 377 7.16 11.55 26.69
C GLY A 377 7.01 12.81 25.81
N LEU A 378 7.69 12.88 24.66
CA LEU A 378 7.79 14.05 23.79
C LEU A 378 6.67 14.09 22.73
N TRP A 379 5.44 13.75 23.10
CA TRP A 379 4.32 13.63 22.16
C TRP A 379 3.98 14.94 21.42
N ILE A 380 4.13 16.11 22.06
CA ILE A 380 3.91 17.42 21.45
C ILE A 380 4.94 17.65 20.35
N ILE A 381 6.20 17.31 20.60
CA ILE A 381 7.29 17.42 19.61
C ILE A 381 7.05 16.46 18.47
N TRP A 382 6.61 15.22 18.74
CA TRP A 382 6.25 14.23 17.72
C TRP A 382 5.14 14.76 16.79
N ILE A 383 4.01 15.24 17.33
CA ILE A 383 2.94 15.80 16.50
C ILE A 383 3.43 17.03 15.72
N SER A 384 4.17 17.93 16.36
CA SER A 384 4.72 19.12 15.71
C SER A 384 5.65 18.73 14.55
N PHE A 385 6.50 17.73 14.74
CA PHE A 385 7.38 17.17 13.69
C PHE A 385 6.57 16.62 12.52
N LEU A 386 5.49 15.86 12.77
CA LEU A 386 4.64 15.32 11.73
C LEU A 386 3.92 16.44 10.94
N VAL A 387 3.33 17.39 11.65
CA VAL A 387 2.58 18.50 11.03
C VAL A 387 3.50 19.40 10.20
N LEU A 388 4.62 19.85 10.78
CA LEU A 388 5.58 20.72 10.08
C LEU A 388 6.20 19.99 8.87
N GLY A 389 6.55 18.71 9.03
CA GLY A 389 7.03 17.89 7.93
C GLY A 389 6.00 17.75 6.81
N LEU A 390 4.73 17.52 7.12
CA LEU A 390 3.66 17.45 6.12
C LEU A 390 3.39 18.80 5.45
N VAL A 391 3.51 19.92 6.16
CA VAL A 391 3.47 21.26 5.53
C VAL A 391 4.61 21.42 4.51
N LEU A 392 5.82 20.96 4.83
CA LEU A 392 6.92 20.94 3.86
C LEU A 392 6.63 20.02 2.66
N VAL A 393 5.99 18.86 2.89
CA VAL A 393 5.52 17.98 1.81
C VAL A 393 4.50 18.68 0.92
N VAL A 394 3.54 19.44 1.48
CA VAL A 394 2.59 20.26 0.70
C VAL A 394 3.33 21.22 -0.21
N ILE A 395 4.24 22.02 0.35
CA ILE A 395 5.02 23.02 -0.40
C ILE A 395 5.86 22.33 -1.49
N ALA A 396 6.53 21.22 -1.15
CA ALA A 396 7.36 20.48 -2.09
C ALA A 396 6.52 19.86 -3.22
N SER A 397 5.34 19.32 -2.90
CA SER A 397 4.41 18.76 -3.89
C SER A 397 3.96 19.79 -4.91
N LEU A 398 3.59 21.00 -4.45
CA LEU A 398 3.17 22.10 -5.33
C LEU A 398 4.29 22.63 -6.22
N ARG A 399 5.57 22.46 -5.80
CA ARG A 399 6.76 22.81 -6.58
C ARG A 399 7.24 21.72 -7.53
N LEU A 400 6.63 20.51 -7.51
CA LEU A 400 6.94 19.45 -8.45
C LEU A 400 6.47 19.84 -9.85
N LYS A 401 7.40 19.92 -10.79
CA LYS A 401 7.12 20.16 -12.20
C LYS A 401 6.82 18.82 -12.89
N LEU A 402 5.62 18.27 -12.62
CA LEU A 402 5.17 17.05 -13.28
C LEU A 402 4.74 17.36 -14.72
N PRO A 403 4.92 16.41 -15.66
CA PRO A 403 4.38 16.52 -17.01
C PRO A 403 2.88 16.80 -16.98
N ALA A 404 2.40 17.59 -17.92
CA ALA A 404 0.97 17.84 -18.06
C ALA A 404 0.23 16.53 -18.29
N ARG A 405 -0.97 16.42 -17.73
CA ARG A 405 -1.87 15.30 -17.99
C ARG A 405 -2.26 15.34 -19.47
N LYS A 406 -2.05 14.25 -20.21
CA LYS A 406 -2.60 14.14 -21.56
C LYS A 406 -4.11 14.00 -21.46
N ILE A 407 -4.81 15.12 -21.55
CA ILE A 407 -6.26 15.16 -21.74
C ILE A 407 -6.47 14.78 -23.19
N HIS A 408 -6.96 13.57 -23.46
CA HIS A 408 -7.52 13.29 -24.77
C HIS A 408 -8.76 14.18 -24.88
N GLU A 409 -8.69 15.19 -25.74
CA GLU A 409 -9.89 15.78 -26.32
C GLU A 409 -10.71 14.61 -26.82
N THR A 410 -11.91 14.45 -26.28
CA THR A 410 -12.93 13.59 -26.86
C THR A 410 -13.13 14.11 -28.28
N MET A 411 -12.60 13.41 -29.26
CA MET A 411 -13.04 13.59 -30.64
C MET A 411 -14.52 13.26 -30.63
N ASP A 412 -15.31 14.33 -30.79
CA ASP A 412 -16.76 14.30 -31.00
C ASP A 412 -17.17 13.39 -32.16
#